data_543b5cc5ed2c67e85ddcaa09fbcb3bed
#
_entry.id   543b5cc5ed2c67e85ddcaa09fbcb3bed
#
_cell.length_a   1.000
_cell.length_b   1.000
_cell.length_c   1.000
_cell.angle_alpha   90.00
_cell.angle_beta   90.00
_cell.angle_gamma   90.00
#
_symmetry.space_group_name_H-M   'P 1'
#
loop_
_entity.id
_entity.type
_entity.pdbx_description
1 polymer ?
#
loop_
_entity_poly.entity_id
_entity_poly.type
_entity_poly.pdbx_seq_one_letter_code
_entity_poly.pdbx_strand_id
1 'polypeptide(L)'
;MTIRKNIDYSEMHEALDRLMAQQLPQMERYCAIGKAVCRRAEKGAAVMAAEYLHENYPDVPGFSPRNVRRMRDFYRTYENSPKLLKLAMQIGWIQNVVIMEADLSMKLREWYMRAAKQFGWSKAELIANIEARAYENISLEIDEEVCYNEEKMENSKTTVLMIAFRMIQRIYRFDYFWNYHRKEHRRRWRTMLWRISTAREICFMRC
;
A
#
# COMPACT_ATOMS: atom_id res chain seq x y z
N MET A 1 -13.97 -42.50 -13.86
CA MET A 1 -14.39 -41.25 -14.54
C MET A 1 -15.14 -40.39 -13.55
N THR A 2 -14.52 -39.31 -13.08
CA THR A 2 -15.16 -38.34 -12.17
C THR A 2 -16.10 -37.47 -13.01
N ILE A 3 -17.41 -37.62 -12.80
CA ILE A 3 -18.43 -36.78 -13.43
C ILE A 3 -18.16 -35.35 -12.97
N ARG A 4 -17.67 -34.48 -13.86
CA ARG A 4 -17.61 -33.05 -13.60
C ARG A 4 -19.03 -32.55 -13.41
N LYS A 5 -19.43 -32.21 -12.17
CA LYS A 5 -20.68 -31.50 -11.93
C LYS A 5 -20.69 -30.27 -12.83
N ASN A 6 -21.75 -30.15 -13.65
CA ASN A 6 -21.96 -28.95 -14.44
C ASN A 6 -22.36 -27.84 -13.45
N ILE A 7 -21.37 -27.02 -13.03
CA ILE A 7 -21.56 -25.95 -12.06
C ILE A 7 -21.92 -24.71 -12.86
N ASP A 8 -23.02 -24.09 -12.52
CA ASP A 8 -23.44 -22.83 -13.12
C ASP A 8 -22.67 -21.64 -12.47
N TYR A 9 -21.97 -20.87 -13.29
CA TYR A 9 -21.24 -19.67 -12.90
C TYR A 9 -21.89 -18.37 -13.42
N SER A 10 -23.08 -18.42 -14.01
CA SER A 10 -23.74 -17.27 -14.65
C SER A 10 -23.84 -16.06 -13.71
N GLU A 11 -24.26 -16.25 -12.46
CA GLU A 11 -24.36 -15.19 -11.47
C GLU A 11 -23.01 -14.52 -11.18
N MET A 12 -21.94 -15.33 -11.15
CA MET A 12 -20.57 -14.80 -10.95
C MET A 12 -20.13 -14.00 -12.18
N HIS A 13 -20.40 -14.48 -13.39
CA HIS A 13 -20.05 -13.80 -14.63
C HIS A 13 -20.78 -12.45 -14.74
N GLU A 14 -22.08 -12.39 -14.47
CA GLU A 14 -22.84 -11.13 -14.43
C GLU A 14 -22.29 -10.14 -13.37
N ALA A 15 -21.85 -10.66 -12.21
CA ALA A 15 -21.23 -9.81 -11.20
C ALA A 15 -19.89 -9.25 -11.68
N LEU A 16 -19.08 -10.04 -12.39
CA LEU A 16 -17.82 -9.60 -12.99
C LEU A 16 -18.06 -8.55 -14.07
N ASP A 17 -19.05 -8.71 -14.94
CA ASP A 17 -19.40 -7.72 -15.97
C ASP A 17 -19.79 -6.37 -15.36
N ARG A 18 -20.64 -6.41 -14.33
CA ARG A 18 -21.00 -5.19 -13.59
C ARG A 18 -19.78 -4.48 -12.97
N LEU A 19 -18.80 -5.24 -12.47
CA LEU A 19 -17.56 -4.68 -11.91
C LEU A 19 -16.67 -4.08 -12.99
N MET A 20 -16.56 -4.75 -14.13
CA MET A 20 -15.72 -4.28 -15.25
C MET A 20 -16.27 -3.00 -15.88
N ALA A 21 -17.60 -2.83 -15.89
CA ALA A 21 -18.26 -1.62 -16.36
C ALA A 21 -18.01 -0.39 -15.46
N GLN A 22 -17.63 -0.57 -14.18
CA GLN A 22 -17.44 0.49 -13.19
C GLN A 22 -16.03 1.02 -13.21
N GLN A 23 -15.30 1.26 -14.12
CA GLN A 23 -13.95 1.87 -14.17
C GLN A 23 -13.24 2.12 -12.80
N LEU A 24 -13.30 1.13 -11.90
CA LEU A 24 -12.77 1.22 -10.55
C LEU A 24 -11.22 1.29 -10.57
N PRO A 25 -10.59 1.98 -9.61
CA PRO A 25 -9.16 1.88 -9.36
C PRO A 25 -8.72 0.42 -9.20
N GLN A 26 -7.47 0.11 -9.58
CA GLN A 26 -6.98 -1.27 -9.63
C GLN A 26 -7.21 -2.05 -8.32
N MET A 27 -6.90 -1.46 -7.17
CA MET A 27 -7.03 -2.14 -5.88
C MET A 27 -8.50 -2.42 -5.52
N GLU A 28 -9.38 -1.47 -5.78
CA GLU A 28 -10.82 -1.61 -5.56
C GLU A 28 -11.40 -2.69 -6.48
N ARG A 29 -11.04 -2.67 -7.76
CA ARG A 29 -11.43 -3.68 -8.75
C ARG A 29 -10.98 -5.08 -8.33
N TYR A 30 -9.72 -5.24 -7.92
CA TYR A 30 -9.19 -6.54 -7.48
C TYR A 30 -9.86 -7.06 -6.21
N CYS A 31 -10.14 -6.18 -5.26
CA CYS A 31 -10.91 -6.52 -4.06
C CYS A 31 -12.33 -6.95 -4.39
N ALA A 32 -13.01 -6.22 -5.28
CA ALA A 32 -14.38 -6.52 -5.71
C ALA A 32 -14.46 -7.85 -6.49
N ILE A 33 -13.51 -8.13 -7.38
CA ILE A 33 -13.38 -9.44 -8.06
C ILE A 33 -13.17 -10.54 -7.01
N GLY A 34 -12.25 -10.33 -6.06
CA GLY A 34 -12.00 -11.25 -4.96
C GLY A 34 -13.28 -11.58 -4.18
N LYS A 35 -14.09 -10.56 -3.87
CA LYS A 35 -15.38 -10.70 -3.21
C LYS A 35 -16.37 -11.52 -4.04
N ALA A 36 -16.48 -11.27 -5.34
CA ALA A 36 -17.36 -12.00 -6.23
C ALA A 36 -16.99 -13.50 -6.28
N VAL A 37 -15.68 -13.79 -6.38
CA VAL A 37 -15.17 -15.17 -6.38
C VAL A 37 -15.33 -15.86 -5.01
N CYS A 38 -15.19 -15.13 -3.89
CA CYS A 38 -15.38 -15.67 -2.54
C CYS A 38 -16.80 -16.16 -2.27
N ARG A 39 -17.81 -15.63 -2.95
CA ARG A 39 -19.21 -16.09 -2.83
C ARG A 39 -19.41 -17.50 -3.34
N ARG A 40 -18.46 -18.00 -4.12
CA ARG A 40 -18.49 -19.36 -4.68
C ARG A 40 -17.64 -20.30 -3.82
N ALA A 41 -18.24 -21.40 -3.39
CA ALA A 41 -17.56 -22.40 -2.55
C ALA A 41 -16.68 -23.36 -3.38
N GLU A 42 -16.87 -23.41 -4.68
CA GLU A 42 -16.24 -24.38 -5.57
C GLU A 42 -14.76 -24.09 -5.77
N LYS A 43 -13.91 -25.10 -5.68
CA LYS A 43 -12.45 -25.00 -5.85
C LYS A 43 -12.02 -24.40 -7.19
N GLY A 44 -12.83 -24.56 -8.25
CA GLY A 44 -12.57 -24.07 -9.59
C GLY A 44 -12.98 -22.61 -9.85
N ALA A 45 -13.75 -21.98 -8.95
CA ALA A 45 -14.36 -20.67 -9.19
C ALA A 45 -13.36 -19.58 -9.64
N ALA A 46 -12.18 -19.52 -9.02
CA ALA A 46 -11.16 -18.54 -9.41
C ALA A 46 -10.55 -18.80 -10.80
N VAL A 47 -10.53 -20.05 -11.25
CA VAL A 47 -10.06 -20.39 -12.60
C VAL A 47 -11.12 -19.99 -13.62
N MET A 48 -12.38 -20.36 -13.37
CA MET A 48 -13.50 -20.00 -14.25
C MET A 48 -13.67 -18.49 -14.37
N ALA A 49 -13.53 -17.75 -13.26
CA ALA A 49 -13.55 -16.29 -13.28
C ALA A 49 -12.38 -15.71 -14.11
N ALA A 50 -11.19 -16.31 -14.01
CA ALA A 50 -10.03 -15.84 -14.76
C ALA A 50 -10.18 -16.11 -16.27
N GLU A 51 -10.66 -17.28 -16.65
CA GLU A 51 -10.96 -17.65 -18.03
C GLU A 51 -12.02 -16.70 -18.61
N TYR A 52 -13.12 -16.51 -17.90
CA TYR A 52 -14.17 -15.58 -18.31
C TYR A 52 -13.67 -14.15 -18.52
N LEU A 53 -12.91 -13.61 -17.56
CA LEU A 53 -12.33 -12.27 -17.65
C LEU A 53 -11.32 -12.14 -18.79
N HIS A 54 -10.55 -13.19 -19.05
CA HIS A 54 -9.58 -13.18 -20.15
C HIS A 54 -10.25 -13.20 -21.53
N GLU A 55 -11.34 -13.97 -21.66
CA GLU A 55 -12.10 -14.07 -22.91
C GLU A 55 -12.89 -12.81 -23.23
N ASN A 56 -13.53 -12.22 -22.24
CA ASN A 56 -14.41 -11.06 -22.44
C ASN A 56 -13.73 -9.70 -22.31
N TYR A 57 -12.55 -9.63 -21.62
CA TYR A 57 -11.79 -8.41 -21.37
C TYR A 57 -10.29 -8.59 -21.67
N PRO A 58 -9.91 -8.98 -22.90
CA PRO A 58 -8.52 -9.34 -23.26
C PRO A 58 -7.55 -8.17 -23.13
N ASP A 59 -8.03 -6.93 -23.30
CA ASP A 59 -7.22 -5.72 -23.22
C ASP A 59 -6.87 -5.32 -21.76
N VAL A 60 -7.50 -5.94 -20.77
CA VAL A 60 -7.27 -5.63 -19.36
C VAL A 60 -6.30 -6.63 -18.74
N PRO A 61 -5.07 -6.21 -18.40
CA PRO A 61 -4.09 -7.12 -17.84
C PRO A 61 -4.41 -7.52 -16.40
N GLY A 62 -3.83 -8.65 -15.98
CA GLY A 62 -3.83 -9.03 -14.57
C GLY A 62 -4.85 -10.12 -14.17
N PHE A 63 -5.55 -10.74 -15.11
CA PHE A 63 -6.57 -11.75 -14.84
C PHE A 63 -6.07 -13.20 -15.02
N SER A 64 -4.78 -13.45 -14.78
CA SER A 64 -4.31 -14.84 -14.76
C SER A 64 -4.99 -15.63 -13.61
N PRO A 65 -5.19 -16.95 -13.75
CA PRO A 65 -5.80 -17.80 -12.71
C PRO A 65 -5.09 -17.68 -11.35
N ARG A 66 -3.76 -17.53 -11.37
CA ARG A 66 -2.97 -17.30 -10.15
C ARG A 66 -3.33 -15.96 -9.49
N ASN A 67 -3.45 -14.90 -10.29
CA ASN A 67 -3.74 -13.59 -9.75
C ASN A 67 -5.19 -13.47 -9.25
N VAL A 68 -6.17 -14.09 -9.93
CA VAL A 68 -7.56 -14.13 -9.46
C VAL A 68 -7.69 -14.93 -8.15
N ARG A 69 -6.91 -16.01 -7.98
CA ARG A 69 -6.81 -16.69 -6.67
C ARG A 69 -6.28 -15.76 -5.59
N ARG A 70 -5.24 -14.97 -5.87
CA ARG A 70 -4.69 -13.97 -4.94
C ARG A 70 -5.71 -12.89 -4.58
N MET A 71 -6.53 -12.44 -5.55
CA MET A 71 -7.62 -11.48 -5.29
C MET A 71 -8.65 -12.07 -4.34
N ARG A 72 -9.04 -13.32 -4.55
CA ARG A 72 -9.95 -14.05 -3.66
C ARG A 72 -9.36 -14.17 -2.25
N ASP A 73 -8.09 -14.58 -2.16
CA ASP A 73 -7.41 -14.81 -0.88
C ASP A 73 -7.17 -13.47 -0.15
N PHE A 74 -6.90 -12.39 -0.88
CA PHE A 74 -6.83 -11.02 -0.37
C PHE A 74 -8.15 -10.60 0.30
N TYR A 75 -9.26 -10.74 -0.41
CA TYR A 75 -10.57 -10.40 0.16
C TYR A 75 -10.85 -11.23 1.40
N ARG A 76 -10.69 -12.55 1.34
CA ARG A 76 -10.91 -13.48 2.46
C ARG A 76 -10.05 -13.15 3.68
N THR A 77 -8.81 -12.72 3.46
CA THR A 77 -7.88 -12.37 4.56
C THR A 77 -8.33 -11.12 5.31
N TYR A 78 -8.87 -10.13 4.60
CA TYR A 78 -9.12 -8.80 5.18
C TYR A 78 -10.61 -8.44 5.31
N GLU A 79 -11.56 -9.27 4.87
CA GLU A 79 -13.00 -8.99 4.92
C GLU A 79 -13.52 -8.68 6.31
N ASN A 80 -12.98 -9.35 7.34
CA ASN A 80 -13.36 -9.16 8.74
C ASN A 80 -12.57 -8.04 9.45
N SER A 81 -11.71 -7.33 8.74
CA SER A 81 -10.84 -6.29 9.28
C SER A 81 -10.89 -5.01 8.44
N PRO A 82 -11.96 -4.20 8.53
CA PRO A 82 -12.16 -3.02 7.69
C PRO A 82 -11.01 -2.01 7.76
N LYS A 83 -10.38 -1.85 8.93
CA LYS A 83 -9.21 -0.98 9.12
C LYS A 83 -8.02 -1.44 8.27
N LEU A 84 -7.72 -2.74 8.29
CA LEU A 84 -6.64 -3.31 7.50
C LEU A 84 -6.95 -3.27 6.01
N LEU A 85 -8.20 -3.52 5.63
CA LEU A 85 -8.62 -3.42 4.23
C LEU A 85 -8.44 -1.99 3.71
N LYS A 86 -8.85 -0.96 4.49
CA LYS A 86 -8.64 0.45 4.13
C LYS A 86 -7.15 0.78 3.99
N LEU A 87 -6.30 0.25 4.86
CA LEU A 87 -4.85 0.43 4.79
C LEU A 87 -4.25 -0.27 3.56
N ALA A 88 -4.67 -1.51 3.29
CA ALA A 88 -4.24 -2.29 2.14
C ALA A 88 -4.57 -1.59 0.80
N MET A 89 -5.69 -0.86 0.73
CA MET A 89 -6.05 -0.06 -0.45
C MET A 89 -5.10 1.11 -0.72
N GLN A 90 -4.30 1.52 0.27
CA GLN A 90 -3.38 2.66 0.15
C GLN A 90 -1.97 2.27 -0.34
N ILE A 91 -1.70 0.99 -0.49
CA ILE A 91 -0.45 0.44 -1.02
C ILE A 91 -0.70 -0.34 -2.30
N GLY A 92 0.34 -0.60 -3.10
CA GLY A 92 0.20 -1.27 -4.39
C GLY A 92 -0.17 -2.75 -4.26
N TRP A 93 -0.73 -3.32 -5.33
CA TRP A 93 -1.10 -4.73 -5.39
C TRP A 93 0.05 -5.68 -5.07
N ILE A 94 1.23 -5.39 -5.63
CA ILE A 94 2.41 -6.25 -5.46
C ILE A 94 2.84 -6.31 -3.99
N GLN A 95 2.83 -5.17 -3.28
CA GLN A 95 3.15 -5.11 -1.84
C GLN A 95 2.13 -5.90 -1.03
N ASN A 96 0.84 -5.75 -1.33
CA ASN A 96 -0.22 -6.53 -0.68
C ASN A 96 -0.04 -8.03 -0.85
N VAL A 97 0.32 -8.48 -2.06
CA VAL A 97 0.59 -9.90 -2.33
C VAL A 97 1.77 -10.40 -1.50
N VAL A 98 2.87 -9.65 -1.43
CA VAL A 98 4.04 -10.02 -0.62
C VAL A 98 3.67 -10.16 0.86
N ILE A 99 2.96 -9.18 1.43
CA ILE A 99 2.56 -9.20 2.85
C ILE A 99 1.58 -10.34 3.14
N MET A 100 0.66 -10.61 2.21
CA MET A 100 -0.33 -11.67 2.36
C MET A 100 0.28 -13.07 2.27
N GLU A 101 1.24 -13.28 1.35
CA GLU A 101 1.92 -14.56 1.15
C GLU A 101 2.99 -14.83 2.22
N ALA A 102 3.45 -13.80 2.95
CA ALA A 102 4.35 -13.97 4.07
C ALA A 102 3.62 -14.55 5.29
N ASP A 103 4.32 -15.43 6.05
CA ASP A 103 3.81 -16.01 7.29
C ASP A 103 3.86 -14.99 8.44
N LEU A 104 2.93 -14.04 8.40
CA LEU A 104 2.86 -12.91 9.33
C LEU A 104 1.53 -12.91 10.08
N SER A 105 1.59 -12.61 11.38
CA SER A 105 0.39 -12.30 12.15
C SER A 105 -0.32 -11.05 11.62
N MET A 106 -1.62 -10.88 11.90
CA MET A 106 -2.38 -9.71 11.44
C MET A 106 -1.79 -8.39 11.93
N LYS A 107 -1.21 -8.36 13.15
CA LYS A 107 -0.51 -7.18 13.69
C LYS A 107 0.74 -6.83 12.89
N LEU A 108 1.54 -7.84 12.51
CA LEU A 108 2.72 -7.64 11.69
C LEU A 108 2.36 -7.24 10.25
N ARG A 109 1.27 -7.79 9.70
CA ARG A 109 0.77 -7.34 8.38
C ARG A 109 0.39 -5.86 8.41
N GLU A 110 -0.30 -5.41 9.45
CA GLU A 110 -0.62 -4.00 9.63
C GLU A 110 0.66 -3.15 9.69
N TRP A 111 1.64 -3.59 10.47
CA TRP A 111 2.92 -2.89 10.60
C TRP A 111 3.63 -2.77 9.24
N TYR A 112 3.76 -3.87 8.49
CA TYR A 112 4.41 -3.84 7.18
C TYR A 112 3.63 -3.03 6.12
N MET A 113 2.30 -3.00 6.18
CA MET A 113 1.50 -2.13 5.32
C MET A 113 1.76 -0.65 5.62
N ARG A 114 1.81 -0.27 6.91
CA ARG A 114 2.14 1.10 7.34
C ARG A 114 3.56 1.48 6.93
N ALA A 115 4.52 0.59 7.15
CA ALA A 115 5.90 0.79 6.76
C ALA A 115 6.05 0.93 5.23
N ALA A 116 5.42 0.05 4.45
CA ALA A 116 5.44 0.13 3.00
C ALA A 116 4.85 1.44 2.47
N LYS A 117 3.75 1.92 3.10
CA LYS A 117 3.17 3.22 2.77
C LYS A 117 4.09 4.38 3.15
N GLN A 118 4.64 4.37 4.37
CA GLN A 118 5.44 5.46 4.92
C GLN A 118 6.79 5.60 4.19
N PHE A 119 7.46 4.49 3.92
CA PHE A 119 8.79 4.47 3.32
C PHE A 119 8.78 4.28 1.80
N GLY A 120 7.63 4.00 1.20
CA GLY A 120 7.51 3.77 -0.24
C GLY A 120 8.26 2.53 -0.72
N TRP A 121 8.37 1.48 0.09
CA TRP A 121 9.15 0.30 -0.23
C TRP A 121 8.71 -0.36 -1.54
N SER A 122 9.67 -0.64 -2.40
CA SER A 122 9.50 -1.49 -3.56
C SER A 122 9.25 -2.95 -3.12
N LYS A 123 8.86 -3.81 -4.07
CA LYS A 123 8.71 -5.24 -3.81
C LYS A 123 9.96 -5.87 -3.18
N ALA A 124 11.14 -5.56 -3.72
CA ALA A 124 12.41 -6.14 -3.27
C ALA A 124 12.77 -5.67 -1.85
N GLU A 125 12.62 -4.38 -1.58
CA GLU A 125 12.87 -3.80 -0.26
C GLU A 125 11.90 -4.35 0.77
N LEU A 126 10.62 -4.51 0.43
CA LEU A 126 9.63 -5.08 1.33
C LEU A 126 9.97 -6.54 1.69
N ILE A 127 10.37 -7.36 0.72
CA ILE A 127 10.81 -8.75 0.98
C ILE A 127 12.02 -8.75 1.89
N ALA A 128 13.06 -7.96 1.58
CA ALA A 128 14.27 -7.88 2.39
C ALA A 128 13.99 -7.42 3.83
N ASN A 129 13.09 -6.45 4.02
CA ASN A 129 12.69 -5.96 5.33
C ASN A 129 11.85 -6.98 6.13
N ILE A 130 11.04 -7.81 5.46
CA ILE A 130 10.32 -8.91 6.10
C ILE A 130 11.32 -9.98 6.58
N GLU A 131 12.26 -10.37 5.73
CA GLU A 131 13.30 -11.34 6.06
C GLU A 131 14.21 -10.87 7.20
N ALA A 132 14.58 -9.60 7.19
CA ALA A 132 15.38 -8.95 8.23
C ALA A 132 14.60 -8.64 9.52
N ARG A 133 13.31 -8.97 9.61
CA ARG A 133 12.42 -8.63 10.74
C ARG A 133 12.50 -7.15 11.13
N ALA A 134 12.41 -6.27 10.13
CA ALA A 134 12.58 -4.84 10.31
C ALA A 134 11.66 -4.22 11.38
N TYR A 135 10.53 -4.85 11.69
CA TYR A 135 9.61 -4.43 12.75
C TYR A 135 10.25 -4.41 14.16
N GLU A 136 11.33 -5.15 14.39
CA GLU A 136 12.05 -5.18 15.68
C GLU A 136 12.93 -3.94 15.87
N ASN A 137 13.40 -3.33 14.76
CA ASN A 137 14.41 -2.28 14.76
C ASN A 137 13.90 -0.91 14.28
N ILE A 138 12.76 -0.87 13.61
CA ILE A 138 12.20 0.36 13.04
C ILE A 138 10.94 0.74 13.81
N SER A 139 10.98 1.88 14.51
CA SER A 139 9.78 2.49 15.07
C SER A 139 9.01 3.20 13.97
N LEU A 140 7.76 2.79 13.74
CA LEU A 140 6.86 3.56 12.89
C LEU A 140 6.31 4.73 13.69
N GLU A 141 6.31 5.93 13.10
CA GLU A 141 5.47 6.99 13.60
C GLU A 141 4.02 6.56 13.31
N ILE A 142 3.32 6.14 14.36
CA ILE A 142 1.89 5.90 14.27
C ILE A 142 1.29 7.29 14.17
N ASP A 143 0.90 7.71 12.96
CA ASP A 143 -0.09 8.76 12.82
C ASP A 143 -1.37 8.20 13.43
N GLU A 144 -1.55 8.37 14.74
CA GLU A 144 -2.89 8.42 15.29
C GLU A 144 -3.61 9.44 14.41
N GLU A 145 -4.71 9.02 13.78
CA GLU A 145 -5.61 9.96 13.09
C GLU A 145 -5.93 11.04 14.13
N VAL A 146 -5.16 12.11 14.10
CA VAL A 146 -5.55 13.35 14.73
C VAL A 146 -6.78 13.75 13.93
N CYS A 147 -7.95 13.48 14.49
CA CYS A 147 -9.17 14.14 14.09
C CYS A 147 -8.89 15.63 14.29
N TYR A 148 -8.39 16.28 13.24
CA TYR A 148 -8.34 17.73 13.18
C TYR A 148 -9.79 18.19 13.14
N ASN A 149 -10.32 18.50 14.33
CA ASN A 149 -11.43 19.41 14.42
C ASN A 149 -10.91 20.73 13.85
N GLU A 150 -11.42 21.10 12.69
CA GLU A 150 -11.10 22.35 11.98
C GLU A 150 -11.37 23.63 12.81
N GLU A 151 -12.02 23.53 13.97
CA GLU A 151 -12.39 24.64 14.85
C GLU A 151 -11.26 25.17 15.78
N LYS A 152 -10.03 24.62 15.72
CA LYS A 152 -8.92 25.07 16.60
C LYS A 152 -7.67 25.53 15.88
N MET A 153 -7.76 25.94 14.64
CA MET A 153 -6.61 26.48 13.88
C MET A 153 -6.50 28.02 13.91
N GLU A 154 -7.00 28.65 14.94
CA GLU A 154 -6.62 30.06 15.21
C GLU A 154 -5.67 30.12 16.41
N ASN A 155 -4.41 30.53 16.13
CA ASN A 155 -3.34 30.81 17.05
C ASN A 155 -2.43 29.65 17.50
N SER A 156 -1.41 29.32 16.71
CA SER A 156 -0.14 28.98 17.32
C SER A 156 1.04 29.01 16.34
N LYS A 157 1.92 29.97 16.49
CA LYS A 157 3.29 29.98 15.92
C LYS A 157 4.07 28.68 16.25
N THR A 158 3.68 27.98 17.29
CA THR A 158 4.21 26.68 17.73
C THR A 158 3.92 25.55 16.73
N THR A 159 2.75 25.55 16.07
CA THR A 159 2.35 24.50 15.10
C THR A 159 3.22 24.56 13.84
N VAL A 160 3.53 25.76 13.34
CA VAL A 160 4.40 25.94 12.16
C VAL A 160 5.82 25.50 12.47
N LEU A 161 6.33 25.78 13.67
CA LEU A 161 7.65 25.32 14.13
C LEU A 161 7.72 23.79 14.28
N MET A 162 6.67 23.16 14.77
CA MET A 162 6.60 21.69 14.88
C MET A 162 6.52 21.00 13.51
N ILE A 163 5.76 21.57 12.55
CA ILE A 163 5.71 21.07 11.18
C ILE A 163 7.08 21.24 10.49
N ALA A 164 7.72 22.40 10.65
CA ALA A 164 9.05 22.65 10.12
C ALA A 164 10.10 21.70 10.74
N PHE A 165 10.04 21.47 12.05
CA PHE A 165 10.93 20.54 12.75
C PHE A 165 10.73 19.08 12.29
N ARG A 166 9.48 18.65 12.10
CA ARG A 166 9.13 17.33 11.54
C ARG A 166 9.60 17.17 10.09
N MET A 167 9.47 18.22 9.25
CA MET A 167 10.00 18.21 7.89
C MET A 167 11.54 18.12 7.88
N ILE A 168 12.22 18.84 8.77
CA ILE A 168 13.67 18.79 8.92
C ILE A 168 14.13 17.40 9.39
N GLN A 169 13.46 16.80 10.36
CA GLN A 169 13.76 15.43 10.79
C GLN A 169 13.51 14.40 9.68
N ARG A 170 12.46 14.56 8.85
CA ARG A 170 12.24 13.74 7.66
C ARG A 170 13.41 13.81 6.68
N ILE A 171 13.95 15.01 6.43
CA ILE A 171 15.09 15.23 5.55
C ILE A 171 16.37 14.58 6.13
N TYR A 172 16.63 14.73 7.43
CA TYR A 172 17.81 14.14 8.08
C TYR A 172 17.75 12.62 8.21
N ARG A 173 16.57 12.04 8.36
CA ARG A 173 16.37 10.58 8.39
C ARG A 173 16.54 9.95 7.00
N PHE A 174 16.21 10.69 5.94
CA PHE A 174 16.47 10.30 4.55
C PHE A 174 17.98 10.25 4.25
N ASP A 175 18.77 11.14 4.85
CA ASP A 175 20.22 11.20 4.69
C ASP A 175 20.95 10.00 5.32
N TYR A 176 20.47 9.46 6.42
CA TYR A 176 21.09 8.30 7.06
C TYR A 176 20.93 7.02 6.22
N PHE A 177 19.80 6.87 5.55
CA PHE A 177 19.53 5.74 4.67
C PHE A 177 20.25 5.85 3.31
N TRP A 178 20.41 7.09 2.80
CA TRP A 178 21.04 7.36 1.50
C TRP A 178 22.57 7.31 1.55
N ASN A 179 23.19 7.59 2.68
CA ASN A 179 24.66 7.59 2.85
C ASN A 179 25.28 6.17 2.74
N TYR A 180 24.49 5.12 2.82
CA TYR A 180 24.98 3.76 2.64
C TYR A 180 25.20 3.40 1.17
N HIS A 181 24.57 4.06 0.22
CA HIS A 181 24.56 3.59 -1.17
C HIS A 181 25.20 4.46 -2.26
N ARG A 182 25.62 5.73 -2.07
CA ARG A 182 26.34 6.49 -3.12
C ARG A 182 27.28 7.59 -2.63
N LYS A 183 28.58 7.39 -2.88
CA LYS A 183 29.66 8.39 -2.69
C LYS A 183 29.56 9.61 -3.64
N GLU A 184 28.74 9.58 -4.67
CA GLU A 184 28.75 10.56 -5.77
C GLU A 184 27.81 11.77 -5.60
N HIS A 185 26.80 11.67 -4.73
CA HIS A 185 25.84 12.76 -4.49
C HIS A 185 26.26 13.79 -3.43
N ARG A 186 27.37 13.61 -2.72
CA ARG A 186 27.81 14.50 -1.62
C ARG A 186 28.10 15.95 -2.03
N ARG A 187 28.47 16.23 -3.28
CA ARG A 187 28.80 17.61 -3.72
C ARG A 187 27.58 18.50 -3.94
N ARG A 188 26.48 17.93 -4.39
CA ARG A 188 25.26 18.68 -4.75
C ARG A 188 24.43 19.10 -3.52
N TRP A 189 24.50 18.35 -2.43
CA TRP A 189 23.78 18.64 -1.19
C TRP A 189 24.48 19.66 -0.30
N ARG A 190 25.81 19.74 -0.30
CA ARG A 190 26.54 20.78 0.43
C ARG A 190 26.19 22.20 -0.04
N THR A 191 26.00 22.38 -1.34
CA THR A 191 25.58 23.68 -1.90
C THR A 191 24.14 24.04 -1.56
N MET A 192 23.26 23.08 -1.41
CA MET A 192 21.86 23.31 -1.05
C MET A 192 21.71 23.66 0.45
N LEU A 193 22.43 22.96 1.32
CA LEU A 193 22.45 23.24 2.75
C LEU A 193 23.07 24.60 3.07
N TRP A 194 24.12 25.00 2.32
CA TRP A 194 24.71 26.32 2.45
C TRP A 194 23.75 27.46 2.08
N ARG A 195 22.93 27.26 1.03
CA ARG A 195 21.85 28.20 0.63
C ARG A 195 20.74 28.33 1.67
N ILE A 196 20.39 27.25 2.36
CA ILE A 196 19.37 27.27 3.42
C ILE A 196 19.93 27.96 4.69
N SER A 197 21.22 27.74 5.03
CA SER A 197 21.85 28.40 6.14
C SER A 197 21.95 29.91 5.94
N THR A 198 22.36 30.38 4.75
CA THR A 198 22.41 31.80 4.42
C THR A 198 21.03 32.47 4.37
N ALA A 199 19.98 31.75 3.94
CA ALA A 199 18.62 32.28 4.00
C ALA A 199 18.12 32.46 5.45
N ARG A 200 18.61 31.64 6.39
CA ARG A 200 18.27 31.72 7.81
C ARG A 200 18.90 32.95 8.50
N GLU A 201 20.13 33.30 8.14
CA GLU A 201 20.78 34.51 8.67
C GLU A 201 20.13 35.80 8.18
N ILE A 202 19.62 35.82 6.93
CA ILE A 202 18.92 36.98 6.37
C ILE A 202 17.54 37.18 7.02
N CYS A 203 16.87 36.11 7.46
CA CYS A 203 15.58 36.20 8.13
C CYS A 203 15.72 36.65 9.61
N PHE A 204 16.86 36.38 10.26
CA PHE A 204 17.10 36.75 11.65
C PHE A 204 17.55 38.21 11.81
N MET A 205 18.05 38.85 10.73
CA MET A 205 18.47 40.28 10.76
C MET A 205 17.36 41.26 10.35
N ARG A 206 16.12 40.77 10.09
CA ARG A 206 14.98 41.63 9.72
C ARG A 206 13.78 41.58 10.69
N CYS A 207 13.99 41.09 11.92
CA CYS A 207 13.03 41.22 13.02
C CYS A 207 13.58 42.04 14.14
#